data_b93217be57ed6a7c9c68f47df311f6cc
#
_entry.id   b93217be57ed6a7c9c68f47df311f6cc
#
_cell.length_a   1.000
_cell.length_b   1.000
_cell.length_c   1.000
_cell.angle_alpha   90.00
_cell.angle_beta   90.00
_cell.angle_gamma   90.00
#
_symmetry.space_group_name_H-M   'P 1'
#
loop_
_entity.id
_entity.type
_entity.pdbx_description
1 polymer ?
#
loop_
_entity_poly.entity_id
_entity_poly.type
_entity_poly.pdbx_seq_one_letter_code
_entity_poly.pdbx_strand_id
1 'polypeptide(L)'
;MAGVVADVVAGRGQRGLVFHGGDGLDELTTTTQSRVWVVAEGRVVETTLDPADLGIPRATRDDLIGGEPAFNAQVARDTFAGKPGAVRDIVTVNAAAALLAFDGPDLDAPLADQFRDRIARASQALDDGSATALLQ
;
A
#
# COMPACT_ATOMS: atom_id res chain seq x y z
N MET A 1 4.25 -18.74 -3.13
CA MET A 1 5.55 -18.01 -3.33
C MET A 1 5.73 -16.89 -2.31
N ALA A 2 4.74 -16.02 -2.08
CA ALA A 2 4.86 -14.90 -1.13
C ALA A 2 5.25 -15.32 0.30
N GLY A 3 4.65 -16.38 0.87
CA GLY A 3 5.04 -16.91 2.18
C GLY A 3 6.52 -17.32 2.26
N VAL A 4 7.06 -17.95 1.21
CA VAL A 4 8.50 -18.31 1.16
C VAL A 4 9.39 -17.07 1.18
N VAL A 5 8.98 -15.98 0.50
CA VAL A 5 9.69 -14.71 0.56
C VAL A 5 9.66 -14.13 1.97
N ALA A 6 8.50 -14.17 2.63
CA ALA A 6 8.36 -13.71 4.01
C ALA A 6 9.26 -14.51 4.97
N ASP A 7 9.35 -15.84 4.82
CA ASP A 7 10.22 -16.70 5.63
C ASP A 7 11.71 -16.35 5.43
N VAL A 8 12.12 -16.05 4.19
CA VAL A 8 13.49 -15.60 3.89
C VAL A 8 13.79 -14.26 4.54
N VAL A 9 12.85 -13.30 4.50
CA VAL A 9 13.01 -11.99 5.14
C VAL A 9 13.14 -12.16 6.65
N ALA A 10 12.29 -12.99 7.28
CA ALA A 10 12.34 -13.30 8.70
C ALA A 10 13.67 -13.98 9.08
N GLY A 11 14.12 -14.98 8.30
CA GLY A 11 15.36 -15.71 8.54
C GLY A 11 16.62 -14.83 8.43
N ARG A 12 16.52 -13.67 7.77
CA ARG A 12 17.59 -12.66 7.72
C ARG A 12 17.51 -11.65 8.86
N GLY A 13 16.59 -11.81 9.80
CA GLY A 13 16.36 -10.85 10.88
C GLY A 13 15.84 -9.49 10.41
N GLN A 14 15.30 -9.43 9.20
CA GLN A 14 14.72 -8.23 8.63
C GLN A 14 13.24 -8.12 8.99
N ARG A 15 12.68 -6.93 8.82
CA ARG A 15 11.25 -6.63 9.01
C ARG A 15 10.65 -6.13 7.70
N GLY A 16 9.35 -6.28 7.54
CA GLY A 16 8.65 -5.80 6.36
C GLY A 16 7.27 -6.39 6.19
N LEU A 17 6.71 -6.13 5.04
CA LEU A 17 5.45 -6.68 4.58
C LEU A 17 5.66 -7.35 3.22
N VAL A 18 5.13 -8.55 3.06
CA VAL A 18 5.02 -9.22 1.77
C VAL A 18 3.54 -9.37 1.48
N PHE A 19 3.09 -9.00 0.31
CA PHE A 19 1.66 -9.03 0.00
C PHE A 19 1.38 -9.25 -1.48
N HIS A 20 0.15 -9.61 -1.80
CA HIS A 20 -0.42 -9.57 -3.14
C HIS A 20 -1.92 -9.38 -3.08
N GLY A 21 -2.47 -8.72 -4.09
CA GLY A 21 -3.91 -8.52 -4.25
C GLY A 21 -4.66 -9.81 -4.55
N GLY A 22 -5.87 -9.95 -4.04
CA GLY A 22 -6.76 -11.06 -4.39
C GLY A 22 -7.21 -11.07 -5.85
N ASP A 23 -7.04 -9.96 -6.55
CA ASP A 23 -7.26 -9.78 -7.99
C ASP A 23 -6.04 -10.14 -8.86
N GLY A 24 -4.92 -10.52 -8.22
CA GLY A 24 -3.69 -10.93 -8.88
C GLY A 24 -2.63 -9.83 -9.04
N LEU A 25 -2.87 -8.62 -8.53
CA LEU A 25 -1.86 -7.57 -8.49
C LEU A 25 -0.73 -7.93 -7.52
N ASP A 26 0.48 -7.54 -7.86
CA ASP A 26 1.70 -7.69 -7.04
C ASP A 26 1.86 -6.55 -6.00
N GLU A 27 0.77 -5.86 -5.71
CA GLU A 27 0.65 -4.77 -4.73
C GLU A 27 -0.60 -4.95 -3.86
N LEU A 28 -0.78 -4.10 -2.84
CA LEU A 28 -2.05 -4.02 -2.14
C LEU A 28 -3.09 -3.43 -3.07
N THR A 29 -4.20 -4.15 -3.23
CA THR A 29 -5.28 -3.72 -4.11
C THR A 29 -6.41 -3.02 -3.37
N THR A 30 -7.12 -2.14 -4.08
CA THR A 30 -8.37 -1.52 -3.62
C THR A 30 -9.61 -2.15 -4.25
N THR A 31 -9.46 -3.14 -5.15
CA THR A 31 -10.60 -3.82 -5.78
C THR A 31 -11.17 -4.96 -4.95
N THR A 32 -10.34 -5.59 -4.13
CA THR A 32 -10.69 -6.68 -3.22
C THR A 32 -9.74 -6.68 -2.02
N GLN A 33 -9.78 -7.71 -1.20
CA GLN A 33 -8.81 -7.90 -0.12
C GLN A 33 -7.45 -8.35 -0.66
N SER A 34 -6.39 -8.03 0.05
CA SER A 34 -5.02 -8.52 -0.18
C SER A 34 -4.60 -9.51 0.89
N ARG A 35 -3.80 -10.52 0.53
CA ARG A 35 -3.09 -11.36 1.52
C ARG A 35 -1.79 -10.65 1.91
N VAL A 36 -1.51 -10.64 3.19
CA VAL A 36 -0.35 -9.95 3.76
C VAL A 36 0.40 -10.87 4.73
N TRP A 37 1.69 -10.97 4.58
CA TRP A 37 2.61 -11.58 5.53
C TRP A 37 3.39 -10.46 6.21
N VAL A 38 3.13 -10.26 7.48
CA VAL A 38 3.82 -9.27 8.32
C VAL A 38 5.05 -9.95 8.92
N VAL A 39 6.21 -9.34 8.73
CA VAL A 39 7.49 -9.88 9.17
C VAL A 39 8.13 -8.93 10.17
N ALA A 40 8.38 -9.41 11.38
CA ALA A 40 9.13 -8.71 12.42
C ALA A 40 9.71 -9.72 13.42
N GLU A 41 10.77 -9.37 14.09
CA GLU A 41 11.36 -10.16 15.19
C GLU A 41 11.63 -11.64 14.84
N GLY A 42 12.00 -11.91 13.58
CA GLY A 42 12.23 -13.27 13.08
C GLY A 42 10.96 -14.13 12.94
N ARG A 43 9.77 -13.53 13.08
CA ARG A 43 8.45 -14.19 12.96
C ARG A 43 7.71 -13.70 11.72
N VAL A 44 6.81 -14.53 11.22
CA VAL A 44 5.89 -14.22 10.13
C VAL A 44 4.45 -14.43 10.62
N VAL A 45 3.60 -13.43 10.43
CA VAL A 45 2.16 -13.53 10.68
C VAL A 45 1.43 -13.30 9.36
N GLU A 46 0.68 -14.31 8.92
CA GLU A 46 -0.18 -14.20 7.74
C GLU A 46 -1.55 -13.64 8.13
N THR A 47 -2.02 -12.66 7.38
CA THR A 47 -3.33 -12.01 7.57
C THR A 47 -3.89 -11.52 6.24
N THR A 48 -5.03 -10.85 6.29
CA THR A 48 -5.63 -10.15 5.14
C THR A 48 -5.82 -8.68 5.47
N LEU A 49 -5.81 -7.85 4.45
CA LEU A 49 -6.16 -6.43 4.53
C LEU A 49 -7.25 -6.14 3.51
N ASP A 50 -8.39 -5.66 3.98
CA ASP A 50 -9.49 -5.21 3.13
C ASP A 50 -9.49 -3.68 3.08
N PRO A 51 -9.54 -3.03 1.90
CA PRO A 51 -9.63 -1.58 1.81
C PRO A 51 -10.84 -1.01 2.57
N ALA A 52 -11.93 -1.75 2.70
CA ALA A 52 -13.09 -1.33 3.47
C ALA A 52 -12.78 -1.12 4.97
N ASP A 53 -11.88 -1.92 5.56
CA ASP A 53 -11.43 -1.76 6.95
C ASP A 53 -10.62 -0.47 7.16
N LEU A 54 -10.14 0.12 6.08
CA LEU A 54 -9.40 1.38 6.05
C LEU A 54 -10.29 2.59 5.70
N GLY A 55 -11.59 2.36 5.47
CA GLY A 55 -12.50 3.40 5.00
C GLY A 55 -12.30 3.80 3.54
N ILE A 56 -11.61 2.96 2.76
CA ILE A 56 -11.34 3.19 1.34
C ILE A 56 -12.43 2.50 0.50
N PRO A 57 -13.11 3.22 -0.39
CA PRO A 57 -14.08 2.63 -1.29
C PRO A 57 -13.45 1.57 -2.19
N ARG A 58 -14.18 0.49 -2.47
CA ARG A 58 -13.70 -0.48 -3.46
C ARG A 58 -13.68 0.14 -4.85
N ALA A 59 -12.52 0.10 -5.47
CA ALA A 59 -12.36 0.44 -6.88
C ALA A 59 -12.83 -0.73 -7.77
N THR A 60 -13.12 -0.43 -9.00
CA THR A 60 -13.23 -1.42 -10.06
C THR A 60 -11.88 -1.59 -10.76
N ARG A 61 -11.72 -2.69 -11.49
CA ARG A 61 -10.51 -2.89 -12.29
C ARG A 61 -10.33 -1.77 -13.33
N ASP A 62 -11.44 -1.29 -13.91
CA ASP A 62 -11.42 -0.25 -14.93
C ASP A 62 -10.93 1.10 -14.38
N ASP A 63 -11.14 1.37 -13.10
CA ASP A 63 -10.66 2.59 -12.43
C ASP A 63 -9.13 2.63 -12.31
N LEU A 64 -8.47 1.49 -12.43
CA LEU A 64 -7.02 1.32 -12.24
C LEU A 64 -6.27 1.00 -13.53
N ILE A 65 -6.98 0.86 -14.66
CA ILE A 65 -6.34 0.59 -15.96
C ILE A 65 -5.56 1.82 -16.40
N GLY A 66 -4.27 1.60 -16.68
CA GLY A 66 -3.42 2.59 -17.33
C GLY A 66 -3.67 2.70 -18.82
N GLY A 67 -2.94 3.58 -19.47
CA GLY A 67 -3.02 3.83 -20.91
C GLY A 67 -1.66 4.13 -21.52
N GLU A 68 -1.66 4.89 -22.59
CA GLU A 68 -0.46 5.37 -23.25
C GLU A 68 0.42 6.21 -22.29
N PRO A 69 1.74 6.30 -22.51
CA PRO A 69 2.67 6.98 -21.60
C PRO A 69 2.26 8.41 -21.23
N ALA A 70 1.73 9.18 -22.18
CA ALA A 70 1.28 10.54 -21.91
C ALA A 70 0.08 10.59 -20.94
N PHE A 71 -0.84 9.65 -21.09
CA PHE A 71 -1.98 9.49 -20.18
C PHE A 71 -1.51 9.12 -18.77
N ASN A 72 -0.65 8.10 -18.64
CA ASN A 72 -0.13 7.65 -17.36
C ASN A 72 0.69 8.75 -16.66
N ALA A 73 1.47 9.52 -17.41
CA ALA A 73 2.20 10.66 -16.88
C ALA A 73 1.25 11.76 -16.35
N GLN A 74 0.10 11.96 -17.00
CA GLN A 74 -0.90 12.92 -16.50
C GLN A 74 -1.58 12.39 -15.24
N VAL A 75 -1.94 11.10 -15.20
CA VAL A 75 -2.49 10.45 -14.00
C VAL A 75 -1.53 10.58 -12.81
N ALA A 76 -0.24 10.36 -13.02
CA ALA A 76 0.77 10.54 -11.98
C ALA A 76 0.82 11.99 -11.47
N ARG A 77 0.86 12.98 -12.36
CA ARG A 77 0.83 14.41 -11.97
C ARG A 77 -0.43 14.77 -11.18
N ASP A 78 -1.60 14.30 -11.64
CA ASP A 78 -2.87 14.52 -10.96
C ASP A 78 -2.88 13.90 -9.56
N THR A 79 -2.34 12.69 -9.42
CA THR A 79 -2.22 11.99 -8.13
C THR A 79 -1.30 12.75 -7.18
N PHE A 80 -0.12 13.17 -7.64
CA PHE A 80 0.81 13.96 -6.81
C PHE A 80 0.29 15.35 -6.48
N ALA A 81 -0.60 15.91 -7.31
CA ALA A 81 -1.32 17.15 -7.02
C ALA A 81 -2.52 16.97 -6.06
N GLY A 82 -2.70 15.76 -5.50
CA GLY A 82 -3.73 15.47 -4.52
C GLY A 82 -5.12 15.19 -5.09
N LYS A 83 -5.26 15.00 -6.42
CA LYS A 83 -6.57 14.72 -7.03
C LYS A 83 -7.17 13.44 -6.44
N PRO A 84 -8.40 13.48 -5.88
CA PRO A 84 -9.04 12.29 -5.31
C PRO A 84 -9.43 11.29 -6.40
N GLY A 85 -9.51 10.00 -6.03
CA GLY A 85 -9.96 8.92 -6.89
C GLY A 85 -9.20 7.61 -6.63
N ALA A 86 -9.60 6.56 -7.33
CA ALA A 86 -9.12 5.19 -7.12
C ALA A 86 -7.58 5.06 -7.23
N VAL A 87 -6.95 5.79 -8.15
CA VAL A 87 -5.48 5.77 -8.30
C VAL A 87 -4.80 6.40 -7.09
N ARG A 88 -5.31 7.52 -6.56
CA ARG A 88 -4.80 8.10 -5.32
C ARG A 88 -4.94 7.11 -4.16
N ASP A 89 -6.08 6.45 -4.05
CA ASP A 89 -6.37 5.53 -2.95
C ASP A 89 -5.40 4.35 -2.94
N ILE A 90 -5.17 3.69 -4.09
CA ILE A 90 -4.23 2.56 -4.17
C ILE A 90 -2.78 3.01 -3.94
N VAL A 91 -2.37 4.16 -4.45
CA VAL A 91 -1.03 4.74 -4.21
C VAL A 91 -0.84 5.02 -2.72
N THR A 92 -1.84 5.62 -2.06
CA THR A 92 -1.79 5.95 -0.64
C THR A 92 -1.67 4.70 0.24
N VAL A 93 -2.44 3.64 -0.07
CA VAL A 93 -2.37 2.36 0.68
C VAL A 93 -0.99 1.71 0.52
N ASN A 94 -0.44 1.67 -0.68
CA ASN A 94 0.88 1.07 -0.92
C ASN A 94 2.00 1.93 -0.31
N ALA A 95 1.89 3.26 -0.32
CA ALA A 95 2.80 4.14 0.41
C ALA A 95 2.72 3.92 1.93
N ALA A 96 1.52 3.72 2.48
CA ALA A 96 1.33 3.40 3.89
C ALA A 96 1.99 2.06 4.27
N ALA A 97 1.94 1.05 3.38
CA ALA A 97 2.65 -0.22 3.58
C ALA A 97 4.18 -0.01 3.67
N ALA A 98 4.73 0.83 2.79
CA ALA A 98 6.17 1.16 2.82
C ALA A 98 6.55 1.89 4.11
N LEU A 99 5.74 2.85 4.56
CA LEU A 99 5.93 3.55 5.83
C LEU A 99 5.85 2.60 7.03
N LEU A 100 4.88 1.68 7.04
CA LEU A 100 4.75 0.70 8.12
C LEU A 100 5.96 -0.25 8.16
N ALA A 101 6.43 -0.72 7.01
CA ALA A 101 7.63 -1.56 6.93
C ALA A 101 8.87 -0.81 7.45
N PHE A 102 8.99 0.49 7.14
CA PHE A 102 10.09 1.34 7.60
C PHE A 102 10.03 1.59 9.12
N ASP A 103 8.86 1.97 9.64
CA ASP A 103 8.66 2.26 11.06
C ASP A 103 8.80 1.00 11.93
N GLY A 104 8.46 -0.18 11.39
CA GLY A 104 8.42 -1.49 12.04
C GLY A 104 7.00 -1.89 12.40
N PRO A 105 6.50 -2.97 11.79
CA PRO A 105 5.17 -3.48 12.10
C PRO A 105 5.17 -4.18 13.48
N ASP A 106 4.04 -4.04 14.19
CA ASP A 106 3.73 -4.77 15.41
C ASP A 106 2.93 -6.02 15.03
N LEU A 107 3.44 -7.21 15.40
CA LEU A 107 2.79 -8.48 15.09
C LEU A 107 1.55 -8.78 15.95
N ASP A 108 1.42 -8.11 17.10
CA ASP A 108 0.35 -8.34 18.05
C ASP A 108 -0.79 -7.31 17.94
N ALA A 109 -0.61 -6.25 17.12
CA ALA A 109 -1.61 -5.22 16.86
C ALA A 109 -2.39 -5.49 15.55
N PRO A 110 -3.68 -5.14 15.47
CA PRO A 110 -4.45 -5.26 14.24
C PRO A 110 -3.80 -4.49 13.08
N LEU A 111 -3.62 -5.15 11.94
CA LEU A 111 -2.93 -4.55 10.79
C LEU A 111 -3.61 -3.27 10.29
N ALA A 112 -4.95 -3.27 10.19
CA ALA A 112 -5.70 -2.11 9.74
C ALA A 112 -5.47 -0.87 10.61
N ASP A 113 -5.33 -1.03 11.92
CA ASP A 113 -5.09 0.09 12.83
C ASP A 113 -3.71 0.71 12.58
N GLN A 114 -2.71 -0.12 12.31
CA GLN A 114 -1.37 0.35 11.97
C GLN A 114 -1.31 1.09 10.64
N PHE A 115 -2.20 0.77 9.70
CA PHE A 115 -2.29 1.46 8.42
C PHE A 115 -2.87 2.87 8.52
N ARG A 116 -3.83 3.12 9.42
CA ARG A 116 -4.59 4.39 9.46
C ARG A 116 -3.69 5.62 9.57
N ASP A 117 -2.74 5.62 10.50
CA ASP A 117 -1.81 6.75 10.67
C ASP A 117 -0.89 6.92 9.45
N ARG A 118 -0.47 5.82 8.83
CA ARG A 118 0.41 5.84 7.67
C ARG A 118 -0.32 6.32 6.42
N ILE A 119 -1.60 5.95 6.28
CA ILE A 119 -2.48 6.50 5.23
C ILE A 119 -2.63 8.02 5.41
N ALA A 120 -2.85 8.48 6.63
CA ALA A 120 -2.94 9.91 6.91
C ALA A 120 -1.64 10.65 6.54
N ARG A 121 -0.47 10.10 6.89
CA ARG A 121 0.85 10.65 6.51
C ARG A 121 1.06 10.66 5.00
N ALA A 122 0.74 9.57 4.30
CA ALA A 122 0.87 9.48 2.85
C ALA A 122 -0.08 10.47 2.14
N SER A 123 -1.33 10.57 2.61
CA SER A 123 -2.31 11.54 2.09
C SER A 123 -1.85 12.98 2.29
N GLN A 124 -1.31 13.29 3.47
CA GLN A 124 -0.78 14.63 3.75
C GLN A 124 0.32 15.03 2.78
N ALA A 125 1.25 14.12 2.44
CA ALA A 125 2.33 14.41 1.49
C ALA A 125 1.82 14.73 0.07
N LEU A 126 0.65 14.20 -0.32
CA LEU A 126 -0.02 14.57 -1.56
C LEU A 126 -0.73 15.92 -1.43
N ASP A 127 -1.38 16.18 -0.30
CA ASP A 127 -2.23 17.35 -0.09
C ASP A 127 -1.43 18.65 0.17
N ASP A 128 -0.26 18.53 0.82
CA ASP A 128 0.62 19.68 1.11
C ASP A 128 1.63 19.99 -0.01
N GLY A 129 1.63 19.19 -1.09
CA GLY A 129 2.49 19.38 -2.25
C GLY A 129 3.91 18.83 -2.09
N SER A 130 4.25 18.19 -0.96
CA SER A 130 5.58 17.62 -0.73
C SER A 130 5.95 16.59 -1.79
N ALA A 131 4.99 15.73 -2.17
CA ALA A 131 5.18 14.74 -3.23
C ALA A 131 5.41 15.40 -4.61
N THR A 132 4.66 16.45 -4.93
CA THR A 132 4.81 17.20 -6.18
C THR A 132 6.18 17.88 -6.27
N ALA A 133 6.69 18.41 -5.16
CA ALA A 133 7.99 19.11 -5.12
C ALA A 133 9.16 18.19 -5.46
N LEU A 134 9.03 16.88 -5.24
CA LEU A 134 10.06 15.89 -5.60
C LEU A 134 10.12 15.57 -7.10
N LEU A 135 9.11 15.97 -7.90
CA LEU A 135 9.07 15.78 -9.36
C LEU A 135 9.71 16.94 -10.15
N GLN A 136 10.11 18.00 -9.49
CA GLN A 136 10.71 19.21 -10.07
C GLN A 136 12.23 19.19 -9.90
#